data_aeafb5279fe7fbdd346d2772f670d9c2
#
_entry.id   aeafb5279fe7fbdd346d2772f670d9c2
#
_cell.length_a   1.000
_cell.length_b   1.000
_cell.length_c   1.000
_cell.angle_alpha   90.00
_cell.angle_beta   90.00
_cell.angle_gamma   90.00
#
_symmetry.space_group_name_H-M   'P 1'
#
loop_
_entity.id
_entity.type
_entity.pdbx_description
1 polymer ?
#
loop_
_entity_poly.entity_id
_entity_poly.type
_entity_poly.pdbx_seq_one_letter_code
_entity_poly.pdbx_strand_id
1 'polypeptide(L)'
;MNNICKSFDSSANLDYVGVIRWPVGTFMKPHVDDNNVHNPDIFAAMLYLNNNFSGGYTCFEDFEVKPEPGKLIIFSNSQYLHYVSKVEGDERFVLSFWYNSLNK
;
A
#
# COMPACT_ATOMS: atom_id res chain seq x y z
N MET A 1 -6.78 -9.77 8.61
CA MET A 1 -6.42 -8.47 8.00
C MET A 1 -7.50 -7.43 8.16
N ASN A 2 -8.74 -7.74 7.74
CA ASN A 2 -9.84 -6.79 7.86
C ASN A 2 -10.11 -6.37 9.32
N ASN A 3 -10.01 -7.31 10.26
CA ASN A 3 -10.21 -7.01 11.68
C ASN A 3 -9.17 -6.05 12.24
N ILE A 4 -7.94 -6.12 11.76
CA ILE A 4 -6.86 -5.20 12.18
C ILE A 4 -7.22 -3.79 11.74
N CYS A 5 -7.66 -3.63 10.49
CA CYS A 5 -8.01 -2.31 9.97
C CYS A 5 -9.23 -1.73 10.66
N LYS A 6 -10.21 -2.56 11.00
CA LYS A 6 -11.39 -2.11 11.75
C LYS A 6 -11.05 -1.74 13.18
N SER A 7 -10.04 -2.37 13.78
CA SER A 7 -9.54 -1.96 15.09
C SER A 7 -8.85 -0.61 15.02
N PHE A 8 -8.21 -0.31 13.90
CA PHE A 8 -7.55 0.97 13.67
C PHE A 8 -8.55 2.09 13.44
N ASP A 9 -9.61 1.81 12.68
CA ASP A 9 -10.68 2.77 12.39
C ASP A 9 -11.99 2.01 12.23
N SER A 10 -12.90 2.16 13.19
CA SER A 10 -14.16 1.42 13.19
C SER A 10 -15.08 1.79 12.04
N SER A 11 -14.87 2.94 11.39
CA SER A 11 -15.66 3.34 10.23
C SER A 11 -15.13 2.75 8.91
N ALA A 12 -14.00 2.05 8.95
CA ALA A 12 -13.35 1.54 7.76
C ALA A 12 -14.12 0.38 7.15
N ASN A 13 -14.25 0.40 5.84
CA ASN A 13 -14.84 -0.67 5.06
C ASN A 13 -13.88 -1.05 3.96
N LEU A 14 -13.72 -2.36 3.76
CA LEU A 14 -12.85 -2.86 2.70
C LEU A 14 -13.47 -2.53 1.35
N ASP A 15 -12.76 -1.72 0.57
CA ASP A 15 -13.18 -1.32 -0.76
C ASP A 15 -12.58 -2.23 -1.83
N TYR A 16 -11.31 -2.58 -1.69
CA TYR A 16 -10.62 -3.39 -2.67
C TYR A 16 -9.52 -4.21 -2.00
N VAL A 17 -9.35 -5.43 -2.48
CA VAL A 17 -8.20 -6.28 -2.11
C VAL A 17 -7.72 -7.01 -3.35
N GLY A 18 -6.42 -7.09 -3.51
CA GLY A 18 -5.85 -7.82 -4.64
C GLY A 18 -4.35 -7.98 -4.54
N VAL A 19 -3.85 -8.96 -5.27
CA VAL A 19 -2.42 -9.17 -5.41
C VAL A 19 -1.92 -8.27 -6.53
N ILE A 20 -0.91 -7.47 -6.23
CA ILE A 20 -0.31 -6.57 -7.21
C ILE A 20 1.07 -7.12 -7.57
N ARG A 21 1.26 -7.36 -8.86
CA ARG A 21 2.54 -7.79 -9.41
C ARG A 21 3.30 -6.58 -9.95
N TRP A 22 4.53 -6.46 -9.50
CA TRP A 22 5.45 -5.41 -9.96
C TRP A 22 6.56 -6.06 -10.78
N PRO A 23 6.47 -6.02 -12.12
CA PRO A 23 7.53 -6.59 -12.97
C PRO A 23 8.87 -5.90 -12.76
N VAL A 24 9.94 -6.59 -13.11
CA VAL A 24 11.29 -6.02 -13.08
C VAL A 24 11.34 -4.74 -13.90
N GLY A 25 11.95 -3.70 -13.35
CA GLY A 25 12.09 -2.41 -14.01
C GLY A 25 10.98 -1.42 -13.72
N THR A 26 9.92 -1.86 -13.05
CA THR A 26 8.80 -0.96 -12.72
C THR A 26 9.08 -0.16 -11.46
N PHE A 27 8.46 0.99 -11.38
CA PHE A 27 8.54 1.88 -10.23
C PHE A 27 7.28 2.74 -10.20
N MET A 28 7.10 3.46 -9.10
CA MET A 28 5.97 4.36 -8.97
C MET A 28 6.48 5.72 -8.46
N LYS A 29 6.09 6.78 -9.16
CA LYS A 29 6.49 8.14 -8.80
C LYS A 29 5.83 8.58 -7.50
N PRO A 30 6.45 9.53 -6.78
CA PRO A 30 5.81 10.09 -5.58
C PRO A 30 4.42 10.63 -5.88
N HIS A 31 3.46 10.23 -5.07
CA HIS A 31 2.07 10.64 -5.24
C HIS A 31 1.29 10.43 -3.94
N VAL A 32 0.11 11.01 -3.89
CA VAL A 32 -0.92 10.61 -2.93
C VAL A 32 -2.03 9.99 -3.75
N ASP A 33 -2.77 9.06 -3.17
CA ASP A 33 -3.90 8.48 -3.88
C ASP A 33 -5.02 9.51 -3.94
N ASP A 34 -5.65 9.61 -5.10
CA ASP A 34 -6.72 10.57 -5.30
C ASP A 34 -7.91 10.25 -4.44
N ASN A 35 -8.44 11.29 -3.81
CA ASN A 35 -9.68 11.19 -3.08
C ASN A 35 -10.84 11.39 -4.04
N ASN A 36 -11.64 10.36 -4.20
CA ASN A 36 -12.92 10.50 -4.86
C ASN A 36 -13.86 11.21 -3.88
N VAL A 37 -14.47 12.31 -4.31
CA VAL A 37 -15.36 13.09 -3.43
C VAL A 37 -16.54 12.28 -2.92
N HIS A 38 -16.93 11.23 -3.64
CA HIS A 38 -18.05 10.39 -3.25
C HIS A 38 -17.63 9.23 -2.36
N ASN A 39 -16.36 8.84 -2.42
CA ASN A 39 -15.89 7.64 -1.72
C ASN A 39 -14.38 7.71 -1.51
N PRO A 40 -13.92 8.66 -0.71
CA PRO A 40 -12.49 8.83 -0.49
C PRO A 40 -11.91 7.65 0.30
N ASP A 41 -10.73 7.20 -0.10
CA ASP A 41 -9.98 6.21 0.66
C ASP A 41 -9.51 6.83 1.97
N ILE A 42 -9.55 6.05 3.04
CA ILE A 42 -9.08 6.48 4.35
C ILE A 42 -7.65 6.04 4.54
N PHE A 43 -7.39 4.78 4.25
CA PHE A 43 -6.04 4.22 4.38
C PHE A 43 -5.90 2.96 3.53
N ALA A 44 -4.65 2.57 3.34
CA ALA A 44 -4.28 1.35 2.65
C ALA A 44 -3.48 0.46 3.59
N ALA A 45 -3.64 -0.85 3.44
CA ALA A 45 -2.81 -1.85 4.09
C ALA A 45 -2.12 -2.65 3.01
N MET A 46 -0.87 -3.02 3.25
CA MET A 46 -0.07 -3.74 2.27
C MET A 46 0.73 -4.82 2.96
N LEU A 47 0.62 -6.05 2.46
CA LEU A 47 1.36 -7.20 2.96
C LEU A 47 2.37 -7.62 1.90
N TYR A 48 3.65 -7.59 2.25
CA TYR A 48 4.70 -8.05 1.34
C TYR A 48 4.69 -9.57 1.25
N LEU A 49 4.76 -10.10 0.03
CA LEU A 49 4.70 -11.54 -0.21
C LEU A 49 6.07 -12.15 -0.53
N ASN A 50 7.02 -11.33 -0.99
CA ASN A 50 8.37 -11.80 -1.30
C ASN A 50 9.40 -10.69 -1.14
N ASN A 51 10.68 -11.07 -1.14
CA ASN A 51 11.78 -10.10 -1.10
C ASN A 51 13.00 -10.57 -1.89
N ASN A 52 12.80 -11.47 -2.86
CA ASN A 52 13.89 -12.00 -3.70
C ASN A 52 14.24 -11.06 -4.87
N PHE A 53 14.14 -9.76 -4.63
CA PHE A 53 14.41 -8.69 -5.61
C PHE A 53 15.20 -7.58 -4.92
N SER A 54 15.72 -6.65 -5.73
CA SER A 54 16.39 -5.44 -5.22
C SER A 54 15.49 -4.24 -5.47
N GLY A 55 15.65 -3.19 -4.65
CA GLY A 55 14.77 -2.04 -4.74
C GLY A 55 13.35 -2.39 -4.34
N GLY A 56 12.37 -1.74 -4.97
CA GLY A 56 10.97 -2.03 -4.69
C GLY A 56 10.55 -1.67 -3.27
N TYR A 57 11.25 -0.73 -2.64
CA TYR A 57 10.91 -0.23 -1.31
C TYR A 57 9.66 0.63 -1.41
N THR A 58 8.82 0.56 -0.41
CA THR A 58 7.74 1.53 -0.24
C THR A 58 8.33 2.73 0.48
N CYS A 59 8.36 3.87 -0.19
CA CYS A 59 9.06 5.05 0.28
C CYS A 59 8.08 6.15 0.64
N PHE A 60 8.38 6.82 1.73
CA PHE A 60 7.66 7.99 2.22
C PHE A 60 8.62 9.16 2.29
N GLU A 61 8.14 10.34 2.64
CA GLU A 61 8.98 11.54 2.65
C GLU A 61 10.18 11.41 3.59
N ASP A 62 9.97 10.83 4.78
CA ASP A 62 10.98 10.78 5.83
C ASP A 62 11.63 9.42 6.03
N PHE A 63 11.10 8.37 5.41
CA PHE A 63 11.61 7.01 5.62
C PHE A 63 11.19 6.09 4.49
N GLU A 64 11.81 4.92 4.45
CA GLU A 64 11.45 3.88 3.49
C GLU A 64 11.25 2.56 4.22
N VAL A 65 10.41 1.69 3.64
CA VAL A 65 10.10 0.39 4.19
C VAL A 65 10.67 -0.68 3.26
N LYS A 66 11.57 -1.48 3.82
CA LYS A 66 12.19 -2.59 3.09
C LYS A 66 11.20 -3.75 3.03
N PRO A 67 10.94 -4.31 1.83
CA PRO A 67 10.06 -5.46 1.72
C PRO A 67 10.61 -6.67 2.48
N GLU A 68 9.71 -7.33 3.23
CA GLU A 68 9.99 -8.59 3.91
C GLU A 68 8.72 -9.43 3.89
N PRO A 69 8.78 -10.72 3.50
CA PRO A 69 7.58 -11.56 3.49
C PRO A 69 6.89 -11.55 4.86
N GLY A 70 5.59 -11.31 4.86
CA GLY A 70 4.80 -11.25 6.08
C GLY A 70 4.78 -9.89 6.77
N LYS A 71 5.57 -8.92 6.31
CA LYS A 71 5.53 -7.58 6.86
C LYS A 71 4.27 -6.86 6.38
N LEU A 72 3.53 -6.27 7.30
CA LEU A 72 2.32 -5.51 7.02
C LEU A 72 2.57 -4.04 7.32
N ILE A 73 2.18 -3.17 6.41
CA ILE A 73 2.17 -1.73 6.66
C ILE A 73 0.76 -1.18 6.44
N ILE A 74 0.41 -0.18 7.21
CA ILE A 74 -0.88 0.52 7.12
C ILE A 74 -0.61 2.01 7.15
N PHE A 75 -1.18 2.75 6.22
CA PHE A 75 -0.97 4.20 6.16
C PHE A 75 -2.15 4.90 5.50
N SER A 76 -2.27 6.19 5.76
CA SER A 76 -3.26 7.01 5.06
C SER A 76 -2.74 7.31 3.66
N ASN A 77 -3.31 6.63 2.67
CA ASN A 77 -2.86 6.73 1.29
C ASN A 77 -3.24 8.06 0.62
N SER A 78 -4.18 8.78 1.20
CA SER A 78 -4.58 10.08 0.67
C SER A 78 -3.84 11.25 1.33
N GLN A 79 -3.21 11.04 2.49
CA GLN A 79 -2.52 12.09 3.23
C GLN A 79 -1.00 12.02 3.10
N TYR A 80 -0.44 10.82 2.90
CA TYR A 80 1.01 10.64 2.86
C TYR A 80 1.49 10.46 1.43
N LEU A 81 2.43 11.31 1.03
CA LEU A 81 3.14 11.15 -0.22
C LEU A 81 3.95 9.85 -0.16
N HIS A 82 3.80 9.00 -1.14
CA HIS A 82 4.51 7.72 -1.17
C HIS A 82 4.88 7.33 -2.58
N TYR A 83 5.89 6.48 -2.69
CA TYR A 83 6.33 5.96 -3.98
C TYR A 83 6.98 4.60 -3.79
N VAL A 84 7.24 3.92 -4.90
CA VAL A 84 7.91 2.62 -4.91
C VAL A 84 9.17 2.76 -5.74
N SER A 85 10.33 2.47 -5.13
CA SER A 85 11.60 2.53 -5.84
C SER A 85 11.68 1.39 -6.85
N LYS A 86 12.55 1.55 -7.85
CA LYS A 86 12.65 0.63 -8.98
C LYS A 86 12.88 -0.80 -8.53
N VAL A 87 12.08 -1.72 -9.06
CA VAL A 87 12.20 -3.16 -8.81
C VAL A 87 13.25 -3.73 -9.75
N GLU A 88 14.24 -4.43 -9.21
CA GLU A 88 15.31 -5.02 -9.99
C GLU A 88 15.55 -6.46 -9.57
N GLY A 89 16.07 -7.25 -10.49
CA GLY A 89 16.44 -8.64 -10.26
C GLY A 89 15.30 -9.62 -10.43
N ASP A 90 14.23 -9.47 -9.68
CA ASP A 90 13.06 -10.33 -9.76
C ASP A 90 11.80 -9.52 -9.49
N GLU A 91 10.65 -10.14 -9.65
CA GLU A 91 9.35 -9.47 -9.51
C GLU A 91 8.98 -9.28 -8.05
N ARG A 92 8.27 -8.18 -7.77
CA ARG A 92 7.76 -7.83 -6.45
C ARG A 92 6.27 -8.14 -6.40
N PHE A 93 5.84 -8.83 -5.35
CA PHE A 93 4.43 -9.14 -5.14
C PHE A 93 3.97 -8.62 -3.79
N VAL A 94 2.84 -7.96 -3.77
CA VAL A 94 2.21 -7.48 -2.54
C VAL A 94 0.73 -7.81 -2.58
N LEU A 95 0.16 -8.04 -1.41
CA LEU A 95 -1.28 -8.14 -1.23
C LEU A 95 -1.73 -6.79 -0.69
N SER A 96 -2.56 -6.10 -1.44
CA SER A 96 -2.97 -4.74 -1.11
C SER A 96 -4.43 -4.68 -0.76
N PHE A 97 -4.74 -3.86 0.24
CA PHE A 97 -6.09 -3.62 0.73
C PHE A 97 -6.34 -2.12 0.75
N TRP A 98 -7.45 -1.68 0.16
CA TRP A 98 -7.86 -0.28 0.22
C TRP A 98 -9.14 -0.19 1.03
N TYR A 99 -9.16 0.76 1.96
CA TYR A 99 -10.29 0.98 2.86
C TYR A 99 -10.84 2.38 2.70
N ASN A 100 -12.15 2.51 2.79
CA ASN A 100 -12.82 3.79 2.79
C ASN A 100 -13.79 3.87 3.95
N SER A 101 -14.39 5.05 4.13
CA SER A 101 -15.42 5.26 5.14
C SER A 101 -16.76 5.45 4.46
N LEU A 102 -17.77 4.68 4.90
CA LEU A 102 -19.13 4.86 4.42
C LEU A 102 -19.80 6.10 5.01
N ASN A 103 -19.16 6.71 6.00
CA ASN A 103 -19.72 7.90 6.68
C ASN A 103 -19.29 9.22 6.04
N LYS A 104 -18.70 9.16 4.87
CA LYS A 104 -18.22 10.35 4.16
C LYS A 104 -19.03 10.65 2.93
#